data_c90499b71778db7024a0083a7586455a
#
_entry.id   c90499b71778db7024a0083a7586455a
#
_cell.length_a   1.000
_cell.length_b   1.000
_cell.length_c   1.000
_cell.angle_alpha   90.00
_cell.angle_beta   90.00
_cell.angle_gamma   90.00
#
_symmetry.space_group_name_H-M   'P 1'
#
loop_
_entity.id
_entity.type
_entity.pdbx_description
1 polymer ?
#
loop_
_entity_poly.entity_id
_entity_poly.type
_entity_poly.pdbx_seq_one_letter_code
_entity_poly.pdbx_strand_id
1 'polypeptide(L)'
;LIHAPRGRDAQIAASLLAAAGIESRVIPDLVGFVEALGDDVSFAVVTEEALRSSDLRALSAWIEGQPSWSDLPFIILTNRGGGPERNPAASRLSEELGNVSFIERPFHATTFVSVARSALRGRRRQFEARLRIEALDEGERRLQTXXXXAGSWPPWCLGT
;
A
#
# COMPACT_ATOMS: atom_id res chain seq x y z
N LEU A 1 -0.61 -4.26 -8.25
CA LEU A 1 -1.69 -3.94 -9.21
C LEU A 1 -1.24 -2.86 -10.18
N ILE A 2 -1.81 -2.87 -11.40
CA ILE A 2 -1.53 -1.85 -12.43
C ILE A 2 -2.87 -1.31 -12.94
N HIS A 3 -3.04 0.02 -12.89
CA HIS A 3 -4.19 0.70 -13.49
C HIS A 3 -3.68 1.82 -14.41
N ALA A 4 -3.58 1.53 -15.70
CA ALA A 4 -3.13 2.44 -16.76
C ALA A 4 -4.01 2.18 -17.98
N PRO A 5 -5.25 2.71 -17.99
CA PRO A 5 -6.25 2.33 -18.99
C PRO A 5 -6.00 2.88 -20.39
N ARG A 6 -5.07 3.81 -20.56
CA ARG A 6 -4.79 4.43 -21.84
C ARG A 6 -3.40 4.05 -22.36
N GLY A 7 -3.29 3.89 -23.67
CA GLY A 7 -2.01 3.61 -24.33
C GLY A 7 -1.49 2.21 -24.03
N ARG A 8 -0.17 2.10 -23.91
CA ARG A 8 0.53 0.81 -23.71
C ARG A 8 1.23 0.74 -22.36
N ASP A 9 0.99 1.69 -21.47
CA ASP A 9 1.71 1.78 -20.18
C ASP A 9 1.47 0.54 -19.32
N ALA A 10 0.24 0.04 -19.29
CA ALA A 10 -0.09 -1.17 -18.52
C ALA A 10 0.71 -2.38 -19.00
N GLN A 11 0.78 -2.60 -20.31
CA GLN A 11 1.51 -3.72 -20.91
C GLN A 11 3.01 -3.58 -20.67
N ILE A 12 3.55 -2.36 -20.86
CA ILE A 12 4.97 -2.08 -20.62
C ILE A 12 5.32 -2.34 -19.15
N ALA A 13 4.55 -1.78 -18.22
CA ALA A 13 4.79 -1.97 -16.79
C ALA A 13 4.70 -3.45 -16.42
N ALA A 14 3.68 -4.16 -16.89
CA ALA A 14 3.49 -5.59 -16.61
C ALA A 14 4.68 -6.41 -17.15
N SER A 15 5.13 -6.12 -18.37
CA SER A 15 6.27 -6.82 -18.99
C SER A 15 7.57 -6.60 -18.20
N LEU A 16 7.82 -5.36 -17.76
CA LEU A 16 9.01 -5.01 -16.99
C LEU A 16 9.00 -5.69 -15.61
N LEU A 17 7.83 -5.72 -14.96
CA LEU A 17 7.68 -6.41 -13.66
C LEU A 17 7.89 -7.92 -13.82
N ALA A 18 7.29 -8.53 -14.86
CA ALA A 18 7.44 -9.95 -15.14
C ALA A 18 8.92 -10.31 -15.39
N ALA A 19 9.63 -9.49 -16.18
CA ALA A 19 11.06 -9.68 -16.45
C ALA A 19 11.89 -9.57 -15.17
N ALA A 20 11.41 -8.83 -14.17
CA ALA A 20 12.07 -8.67 -12.85
C ALA A 20 11.62 -9.73 -11.83
N GLY A 21 10.75 -10.67 -12.22
CA GLY A 21 10.21 -11.71 -11.33
C GLY A 21 9.12 -11.21 -10.39
N ILE A 22 8.46 -10.11 -10.73
CA ILE A 22 7.40 -9.50 -9.92
C ILE A 22 6.06 -9.76 -10.59
N GLU A 23 5.21 -10.51 -9.92
CA GLU A 23 3.85 -10.77 -10.42
C GLU A 23 3.01 -9.49 -10.41
N SER A 24 2.22 -9.30 -11.44
CA SER A 24 1.36 -8.13 -11.53
C SER A 24 0.01 -8.48 -12.19
N ARG A 25 -0.99 -7.69 -11.87
CA ARG A 25 -2.35 -7.83 -12.41
C ARG A 25 -2.80 -6.46 -12.91
N VAL A 26 -3.20 -6.40 -14.18
CA VAL A 26 -3.70 -5.18 -14.81
C VAL A 26 -5.21 -5.11 -14.60
N ILE A 27 -5.68 -3.98 -14.09
CA ILE A 27 -7.10 -3.72 -13.84
C ILE A 27 -7.53 -2.55 -14.74
N PRO A 28 -8.52 -2.74 -15.61
CA PRO A 28 -8.83 -1.72 -16.62
C PRO A 28 -9.58 -0.49 -16.11
N ASP A 29 -10.32 -0.62 -15.01
CA ASP A 29 -11.12 0.50 -14.50
C ASP A 29 -10.84 0.74 -13.02
N LEU A 30 -11.12 1.96 -12.56
CA LEU A 30 -10.80 2.37 -11.19
C LEU A 30 -11.65 1.65 -10.15
N VAL A 31 -12.90 1.32 -10.46
CA VAL A 31 -13.78 0.60 -9.51
C VAL A 31 -13.18 -0.77 -9.19
N GLY A 32 -12.90 -1.55 -10.23
CA GLY A 32 -12.26 -2.87 -10.09
C GLY A 32 -10.87 -2.76 -9.44
N PHE A 33 -10.14 -1.68 -9.72
CA PHE A 33 -8.84 -1.44 -9.09
C PHE A 33 -9.00 -1.26 -7.58
N VAL A 34 -9.94 -0.42 -7.12
CA VAL A 34 -10.18 -0.21 -5.68
C VAL A 34 -10.66 -1.50 -5.01
N GLU A 35 -11.55 -2.25 -5.68
CA GLU A 35 -12.03 -3.55 -5.18
C GLU A 35 -10.91 -4.59 -5.06
N ALA A 36 -9.88 -4.47 -5.89
CA ALA A 36 -8.73 -5.39 -5.88
C ALA A 36 -7.67 -5.00 -4.83
N LEU A 37 -7.77 -3.82 -4.22
CA LEU A 37 -6.83 -3.40 -3.16
C LEU A 37 -7.06 -4.23 -1.89
N GLY A 38 -5.98 -4.69 -1.30
CA GLY A 38 -6.05 -5.52 -0.10
C GLY A 38 -4.67 -5.80 0.47
N ASP A 39 -4.64 -6.62 1.51
CA ASP A 39 -3.39 -6.97 2.21
C ASP A 39 -2.41 -7.75 1.31
N ASP A 40 -2.91 -8.41 0.28
CA ASP A 40 -2.09 -9.16 -0.68
C ASP A 40 -1.40 -8.26 -1.71
N VAL A 41 -1.76 -6.96 -1.76
CA VAL A 41 -1.18 -5.99 -2.70
C VAL A 41 0.08 -5.39 -2.10
N SER A 42 1.19 -5.53 -2.83
CA SER A 42 2.48 -5.00 -2.39
C SER A 42 2.70 -3.55 -2.81
N PHE A 43 2.20 -3.16 -3.97
CA PHE A 43 2.21 -1.77 -4.45
C PHE A 43 1.26 -1.63 -5.65
N ALA A 44 0.97 -0.39 -5.98
CA ALA A 44 0.09 -0.07 -7.11
C ALA A 44 0.83 0.83 -8.12
N VAL A 45 0.67 0.56 -9.40
CA VAL A 45 1.16 1.41 -10.50
C VAL A 45 -0.05 2.04 -11.17
N VAL A 46 -0.07 3.37 -11.25
CA VAL A 46 -1.22 4.11 -11.80
C VAL A 46 -0.69 5.24 -12.68
N THR A 47 -1.40 5.57 -13.77
CA THR A 47 -1.06 6.76 -14.54
C THR A 47 -1.77 7.99 -13.96
N GLU A 48 -1.10 9.13 -14.00
CA GLU A 48 -1.67 10.41 -13.56
C GLU A 48 -3.00 10.71 -14.27
N GLU A 49 -3.06 10.42 -15.58
CA GLU A 49 -4.26 10.67 -16.37
C GLU A 49 -5.46 9.83 -15.90
N ALA A 50 -5.21 8.60 -15.46
CA ALA A 50 -6.27 7.73 -14.95
C ALA A 50 -6.87 8.32 -13.68
N LEU A 51 -6.01 8.80 -12.78
CA LEU A 51 -6.47 9.41 -11.52
C LEU A 51 -7.20 10.74 -11.76
N ARG A 52 -6.66 11.61 -12.64
CA ARG A 52 -7.24 12.93 -12.91
C ARG A 52 -8.61 12.86 -13.58
N SER A 53 -8.89 11.82 -14.33
CA SER A 53 -10.16 11.67 -15.07
C SER A 53 -11.21 10.88 -14.31
N SER A 54 -10.95 10.49 -13.08
CA SER A 54 -11.80 9.57 -12.32
C SER A 54 -12.29 10.19 -11.01
N ASP A 55 -13.34 9.61 -10.45
CA ASP A 55 -13.82 9.93 -9.11
C ASP A 55 -12.97 9.15 -8.10
N LEU A 56 -12.19 9.85 -7.31
CA LEU A 56 -11.23 9.26 -6.39
C LEU A 56 -11.81 9.00 -4.98
N ARG A 57 -13.08 9.32 -4.73
CA ARG A 57 -13.67 9.20 -3.38
C ARG A 57 -13.52 7.80 -2.79
N ALA A 58 -13.76 6.76 -3.58
CA ALA A 58 -13.63 5.38 -3.12
C ALA A 58 -12.17 5.01 -2.81
N LEU A 59 -11.24 5.48 -3.65
CA LEU A 59 -9.80 5.27 -3.44
C LEU A 59 -9.32 6.01 -2.19
N SER A 60 -9.72 7.26 -2.02
CA SER A 60 -9.35 8.06 -0.83
C SER A 60 -9.90 7.41 0.45
N ALA A 61 -11.16 6.96 0.43
CA ALA A 61 -11.77 6.28 1.56
C ALA A 61 -11.02 4.98 1.90
N TRP A 62 -10.59 4.22 0.88
CA TRP A 62 -9.80 3.01 1.11
C TRP A 62 -8.45 3.33 1.77
N ILE A 63 -7.78 4.39 1.28
CA ILE A 63 -6.47 4.82 1.82
C ILE A 63 -6.62 5.25 3.28
N GLU A 64 -7.63 6.08 3.58
CA GLU A 64 -7.91 6.55 4.96
C GLU A 64 -8.27 5.40 5.89
N GLY A 65 -8.87 4.34 5.35
CA GLY A 65 -9.26 3.15 6.10
C GLY A 65 -8.14 2.15 6.34
N GLN A 66 -6.93 2.39 5.84
CA GLN A 66 -5.80 1.48 6.08
C GLN A 66 -5.49 1.40 7.57
N PRO A 67 -5.18 0.21 8.09
CA PRO A 67 -4.72 0.10 9.48
C PRO A 67 -3.38 0.80 9.68
N SER A 68 -3.07 1.14 10.92
CA SER A 68 -1.89 1.95 11.28
C SER A 68 -0.55 1.38 10.81
N TRP A 69 -0.48 0.07 10.59
CA TRP A 69 0.75 -0.58 10.09
C TRP A 69 0.88 -0.46 8.57
N SER A 70 -0.20 -0.12 7.86
CA SER A 70 -0.29 -0.20 6.39
C SER A 70 -0.19 1.19 5.75
N ASP A 71 0.69 1.32 4.77
CA ASP A 71 0.86 2.53 3.97
C ASP A 71 1.23 2.07 2.55
N LEU A 72 0.22 1.70 1.78
CA LEU A 72 0.41 1.06 0.46
C LEU A 72 1.19 1.99 -0.49
N PRO A 73 2.31 1.53 -1.06
CA PRO A 73 3.07 2.34 -2.01
C PRO A 73 2.36 2.48 -3.36
N PHE A 74 2.30 3.72 -3.87
CA PHE A 74 1.81 4.04 -5.22
C PHE A 74 2.97 4.52 -6.09
N ILE A 75 3.07 3.99 -7.30
CA ILE A 75 4.00 4.45 -8.34
C ILE A 75 3.14 5.15 -9.40
N ILE A 76 3.32 6.46 -9.53
CA ILE A 76 2.52 7.24 -10.48
C ILE A 76 3.36 7.56 -11.71
N LEU A 77 2.87 7.13 -12.87
CA LEU A 77 3.49 7.42 -14.16
C LEU A 77 2.94 8.76 -14.65
N THR A 78 3.83 9.75 -14.80
CA THR A 78 3.46 11.11 -15.25
C THR A 78 4.06 11.41 -16.61
N ASN A 79 3.55 12.43 -17.27
CA ASN A 79 4.16 13.00 -18.46
C ASN A 79 5.38 13.85 -18.07
N ARG A 80 6.21 14.19 -19.03
CA ARG A 80 7.38 15.05 -18.82
C ARG A 80 6.96 16.36 -18.12
N GLY A 81 7.61 16.70 -17.04
CA GLY A 81 7.26 17.87 -16.23
C GLY A 81 6.04 17.67 -15.34
N GLY A 82 5.53 16.43 -15.25
CA GLY A 82 4.35 16.10 -14.45
C GLY A 82 4.61 15.81 -12.97
N GLY A 83 5.84 15.92 -12.52
CA GLY A 83 6.17 15.69 -11.11
C GLY A 83 5.64 16.80 -10.20
N PRO A 84 5.58 16.54 -8.88
CA PRO A 84 4.95 17.46 -7.91
C PRO A 84 5.61 18.85 -7.84
N GLU A 85 6.87 18.94 -8.20
CA GLU A 85 7.63 20.20 -8.19
C GLU A 85 7.10 21.24 -9.19
N ARG A 86 6.46 20.79 -10.25
CA ARG A 86 6.00 21.63 -11.36
C ARG A 86 4.50 21.48 -11.66
N ASN A 87 3.84 20.56 -10.96
CA ASN A 87 2.44 20.20 -11.26
C ASN A 87 1.63 20.16 -9.97
N PRO A 88 0.82 21.20 -9.68
CA PRO A 88 -0.01 21.20 -8.47
C PRO A 88 -0.97 20.01 -8.36
N ALA A 89 -1.38 19.42 -9.48
CA ALA A 89 -2.24 18.22 -9.45
C ALA A 89 -1.47 17.02 -8.90
N ALA A 90 -0.19 16.90 -9.25
CA ALA A 90 0.67 15.83 -8.70
C ALA A 90 0.92 16.03 -7.20
N SER A 91 1.07 17.29 -6.76
CA SER A 91 1.20 17.59 -5.33
C SER A 91 -0.03 17.14 -4.54
N ARG A 92 -1.23 17.43 -5.07
CA ARG A 92 -2.49 16.99 -4.46
C ARG A 92 -2.58 15.46 -4.40
N LEU A 93 -2.21 14.78 -5.49
CA LEU A 93 -2.19 13.32 -5.50
C LEU A 93 -1.23 12.77 -4.44
N SER A 94 -0.08 13.42 -4.25
CA SER A 94 0.88 13.02 -3.21
C SER A 94 0.26 13.16 -1.80
N GLU A 95 -0.49 14.22 -1.57
CA GLU A 95 -1.18 14.45 -0.28
C GLU A 95 -2.31 13.44 -0.06
N GLU A 96 -3.09 13.14 -1.10
CA GLU A 96 -4.25 12.23 -1.03
C GLU A 96 -3.83 10.77 -0.90
N LEU A 97 -2.80 10.35 -1.63
CA LEU A 97 -2.38 8.94 -1.67
C LEU A 97 -1.32 8.59 -0.61
N GLY A 98 -0.62 9.59 -0.09
CA GLY A 98 0.40 9.41 0.96
C GLY A 98 1.72 8.88 0.43
N ASN A 99 1.87 7.58 0.34
CA ASN A 99 3.14 6.91 -0.01
C ASN A 99 3.30 6.81 -1.54
N VAL A 100 3.79 7.88 -2.17
CA VAL A 100 3.83 8.01 -3.63
C VAL A 100 5.26 8.19 -4.15
N SER A 101 5.56 7.50 -5.24
CA SER A 101 6.76 7.70 -6.06
C SER A 101 6.33 8.09 -7.46
N PHE A 102 6.87 9.17 -8.01
CA PHE A 102 6.56 9.63 -9.37
C PHE A 102 7.65 9.19 -10.35
N ILE A 103 7.24 8.70 -11.52
CA ILE A 103 8.15 8.35 -12.62
C ILE A 103 7.67 9.06 -13.88
N GLU A 104 8.52 9.94 -14.42
CA GLU A 104 8.21 10.66 -15.67
C GLU A 104 8.44 9.75 -16.88
N ARG A 105 7.51 9.81 -17.81
CA ARG A 105 7.62 9.11 -19.11
C ARG A 105 8.32 10.04 -20.13
N PRO A 106 9.17 9.51 -21.02
CA PRO A 106 9.62 8.11 -21.07
C PRO A 106 10.65 7.80 -19.99
N PHE A 107 10.59 6.59 -19.42
CA PHE A 107 11.49 6.15 -18.35
C PHE A 107 12.34 4.95 -18.78
N HIS A 108 13.46 4.76 -18.13
CA HIS A 108 14.28 3.58 -18.33
C HIS A 108 13.70 2.39 -17.52
N ALA A 109 13.79 1.20 -18.11
CA ALA A 109 13.34 -0.04 -17.46
C ALA A 109 13.98 -0.22 -16.08
N THR A 110 15.28 0.07 -15.99
CA THR A 110 16.03 -0.03 -14.71
C THR A 110 15.49 0.90 -13.63
N THR A 111 15.10 2.12 -14.01
CA THR A 111 14.50 3.08 -13.07
C THR A 111 13.17 2.54 -12.53
N PHE A 112 12.30 2.10 -13.42
CA PHE A 112 10.98 1.56 -13.05
C PHE A 112 11.12 0.35 -12.11
N VAL A 113 11.95 -0.62 -12.48
CA VAL A 113 12.17 -1.84 -11.70
C VAL A 113 12.80 -1.51 -10.33
N SER A 114 13.72 -0.55 -10.28
CA SER A 114 14.34 -0.10 -9.02
C SER A 114 13.30 0.48 -8.06
N VAL A 115 12.40 1.34 -8.56
CA VAL A 115 11.32 1.92 -7.76
C VAL A 115 10.35 0.83 -7.28
N ALA A 116 9.98 -0.10 -8.17
CA ALA A 116 9.10 -1.23 -7.84
C ALA A 116 9.71 -2.10 -6.74
N ARG A 117 10.99 -2.42 -6.83
CA ARG A 117 11.70 -3.19 -5.80
C ARG A 117 11.77 -2.45 -4.47
N SER A 118 11.94 -1.13 -4.50
CA SER A 118 11.92 -0.30 -3.29
C SER A 118 10.54 -0.35 -2.63
N ALA A 119 9.49 -0.23 -3.42
CA ALA A 119 8.10 -0.34 -2.94
C ALA A 119 7.85 -1.72 -2.29
N LEU A 120 8.30 -2.79 -2.94
CA LEU A 120 8.21 -4.16 -2.38
C LEU A 120 8.90 -4.27 -1.03
N ARG A 121 10.13 -3.75 -0.93
CA ARG A 121 10.89 -3.79 0.35
C ARG A 121 10.17 -3.00 1.43
N GLY A 122 9.64 -1.84 1.09
CA GLY A 122 8.86 -1.01 2.02
C GLY A 122 7.64 -1.76 2.53
N ARG A 123 6.89 -2.37 1.62
CA ARG A 123 5.69 -3.15 1.98
C ARG A 123 6.03 -4.35 2.86
N ARG A 124 7.12 -5.03 2.57
CA ARG A 124 7.60 -6.15 3.42
C ARG A 124 7.85 -5.69 4.85
N ARG A 125 8.49 -4.53 5.03
CA ARG A 125 8.74 -3.96 6.37
C ARG A 125 7.44 -3.65 7.10
N GLN A 126 6.41 -3.19 6.38
CA GLN A 126 5.08 -2.94 6.95
C GLN A 126 4.46 -4.24 7.48
N PHE A 127 4.55 -5.33 6.72
CA PHE A 127 4.05 -6.63 7.16
C PHE A 127 4.84 -7.18 8.36
N GLU A 128 6.15 -6.98 8.39
CA GLU A 128 6.99 -7.36 9.54
C GLU A 128 6.58 -6.56 10.80
N ALA A 129 6.30 -5.27 10.64
CA ALA A 129 5.81 -4.42 11.73
C ALA A 129 4.44 -4.90 12.24
N ARG A 130 3.53 -5.26 11.31
CA ARG A 130 2.22 -5.83 11.64
C ARG A 130 2.39 -7.08 12.53
N LEU A 131 3.24 -8.02 12.12
CA LEU A 131 3.46 -9.26 12.88
C LEU A 131 4.00 -8.98 14.29
N ARG A 132 4.87 -7.97 14.44
CA ARG A 132 5.38 -7.57 15.76
C ARG A 132 4.27 -6.98 16.63
N ILE A 133 3.42 -6.14 16.07
CA ILE A 133 2.28 -5.54 16.78
C ILE A 133 1.33 -6.66 17.26
N GLU A 134 0.98 -7.57 16.37
CA GLU A 134 0.09 -8.70 16.68
C GLU A 134 0.68 -9.59 17.78
N ALA A 135 1.98 -9.84 17.74
CA ALA A 135 2.67 -10.65 18.77
C ALA A 135 2.66 -9.95 20.13
N LEU A 136 2.86 -8.62 20.16
CA LEU A 136 2.80 -7.83 21.41
C LEU A 136 1.39 -7.84 22.00
N ASP A 137 0.37 -7.60 21.17
CA ASP A 137 -1.03 -7.62 21.58
C ASP A 137 -1.43 -8.98 22.15
N GLU A 138 -0.99 -10.05 21.51
CA GLU A 138 -1.24 -11.42 21.98
C GLU A 138 -0.56 -11.66 23.33
N GLY A 139 0.67 -11.20 23.49
CA GLY A 139 1.42 -11.28 24.75
C GLY A 139 0.71 -10.54 25.89
N GLU A 140 0.25 -9.33 25.63
CA GLU A 140 -0.48 -8.52 26.60
C GLU A 140 -1.80 -9.19 27.00
N ARG A 141 -2.55 -9.71 26.04
CA ARG A 141 -3.81 -10.43 26.32
C ARG A 141 -3.58 -11.66 27.20
N ARG A 142 -2.50 -12.39 26.95
CA ARG A 142 -2.14 -13.57 27.78
C ARG A 142 -1.78 -13.15 29.21
N LEU A 143 -1.04 -12.09 29.38
CA LEU A 143 -0.67 -11.57 30.69
C LEU A 143 -1.90 -11.09 31.48
N GLN A 144 -2.80 -10.38 30.83
CA GLN A 144 -4.07 -9.92 31.42
C GLN A 144 -4.96 -11.08 31.83
N THR A 145 -5.03 -12.10 31.07
CA THR A 145 -5.76 -13.34 31.40
C THR A 145 -5.12 -14.06 32.58
N UNK A 146 -4.03 -14.03 32.63
CA UNK A 146 -3.31 -14.60 33.71
C UNK A 146 -3.44 -13.81 34.96
N UNK A 147 -3.60 -12.72 34.82
CA UNK A 147 -3.77 -11.89 35.93
C UNK A 147 -5.16 -11.94 36.45
N UNK A 148 -5.90 -12.20 35.69
CA UNK A 148 -7.22 -12.36 36.06
C UNK A 148 -7.49 -13.68 36.71
N UNK A 149 -6.86 -14.44 36.34
CA UNK A 149 -6.88 -15.72 36.94
C UNK A 149 -6.22 -15.82 38.28
N ALA A 150 -5.24 -15.11 38.43
CA ALA A 150 -4.54 -15.09 39.73
C ALA A 150 -5.32 -14.35 40.83
N GLY A 151 -6.16 -13.42 40.42
CA GLY A 151 -6.97 -12.64 41.38
C GLY A 151 -8.17 -13.39 41.99
N SER A 152 -8.46 -14.58 41.55
CA SER A 152 -9.62 -15.35 42.02
C SER A 152 -9.20 -16.44 43.02
N TRP A 153 -8.45 -16.03 44.07
CA TRP A 153 -8.20 -16.94 45.21
C TRP A 153 -9.50 -17.16 45.97
N PRO A 154 -9.86 -18.40 46.24
CA PRO A 154 -11.07 -18.65 47.02
C PRO A 154 -10.96 -18.12 48.45
N PRO A 155 -12.07 -17.71 49.06
CA PRO A 155 -12.06 -17.00 50.38
C PRO A 155 -11.42 -17.79 51.50
N TRP A 156 -11.32 -19.11 51.38
CA TRP A 156 -10.76 -19.97 52.41
C TRP A 156 -9.22 -20.01 52.45
N CYS A 157 -8.56 -19.38 51.44
CA CYS A 157 -7.09 -19.27 51.42
C CYS A 157 -6.58 -18.10 52.28
N LEU A 158 -7.49 -17.27 52.84
CA LEU A 158 -7.14 -16.15 53.70
C LEU A 158 -7.36 -16.52 55.19
N GLY A 159 -7.08 -17.77 55.54
CA GLY A 159 -7.29 -18.26 56.88
C GLY A 159 -6.26 -17.78 57.90
N THR A 160 -6.75 -17.22 58.96
CA THR A 160 -6.19 -16.94 60.30
C THR A 160 -4.67 -16.81 60.38
#